data_225cecd4589c6e9dbcd177faf234d5b3
#
_entry.id   225cecd4589c6e9dbcd177faf234d5b3
#
_cell.length_a   1.000
_cell.length_b   1.000
_cell.length_c   1.000
_cell.angle_alpha   90.00
_cell.angle_beta   90.00
_cell.angle_gamma   90.00
#
_symmetry.space_group_name_H-M   'P 1'
#
loop_
_entity.id
_entity.type
_entity.pdbx_description
1 polymer ?
#
loop_
_entity_poly.entity_id
_entity_poly.type
_entity_poly.pdbx_seq_one_letter_code
_entity_poly.pdbx_strand_id
1 'polypeptide(L)'
;IALLAAALTTTAVPIIAQIRPMRVDHHGWQIVLALSALWTMYWPEKRKGGIALGAALALWLSISLEGLPLSAAFVVLLVWRWVFQVEEGVRLFWTLLSFLVTSFLLYLVVQGGFDARVNYCDAVSPGHLLACAAGAAIILPSIKLLPAHMVLRVASLAAAGGAALAVLHGFAPQCIGGAFGTMDPLVREYWLVHVLEGLPIWYQNGTTMVTLLGGSIIVGLGSLIYIWRVRPAGLDRNRLFVLGYALLWALLLSLFVQRATAVAAAYGVPFMAWAVHQAFVRARALK
;
A
#
# COMPACT_ATOMS: atom_id res chain seq x y z
N ILE A 1 2.19 -6.98 23.94
CA ILE A 1 1.54 -6.12 22.96
C ILE A 1 1.22 -6.90 21.67
N ALA A 2 2.14 -7.72 21.12
CA ALA A 2 1.92 -8.44 19.86
C ALA A 2 0.68 -9.39 19.92
N LEU A 3 0.55 -10.21 20.97
CA LEU A 3 -0.63 -11.08 21.18
C LEU A 3 -1.91 -10.26 21.33
N LEU A 4 -1.84 -9.12 22.01
CA LEU A 4 -2.99 -8.23 22.15
C LEU A 4 -3.38 -7.63 20.79
N ALA A 5 -2.41 -7.22 19.96
CA ALA A 5 -2.67 -6.74 18.61
C ALA A 5 -3.33 -7.85 17.76
N ALA A 6 -2.83 -9.08 17.80
CA ALA A 6 -3.43 -10.21 17.11
C ALA A 6 -4.89 -10.45 17.56
N ALA A 7 -5.14 -10.42 18.86
CA ALA A 7 -6.51 -10.54 19.41
C ALA A 7 -7.41 -9.38 18.97
N LEU A 8 -6.92 -8.14 18.98
CA LEU A 8 -7.69 -6.96 18.57
C LEU A 8 -7.97 -6.94 17.05
N THR A 9 -7.15 -7.60 16.24
CA THR A 9 -7.43 -7.75 14.81
C THR A 9 -8.75 -8.49 14.58
N THR A 10 -9.09 -9.47 15.41
CA THR A 10 -10.34 -10.24 15.30
C THR A 10 -11.59 -9.45 15.70
N THR A 11 -11.44 -8.27 16.27
CA THR A 11 -12.53 -7.36 16.65
C THR A 11 -12.61 -6.12 15.75
N ALA A 12 -11.67 -5.94 14.83
CA ALA A 12 -11.62 -4.80 13.94
C ALA A 12 -12.68 -4.95 12.83
N VAL A 13 -13.80 -4.28 12.97
CA VAL A 13 -14.94 -4.38 12.05
C VAL A 13 -14.56 -4.20 10.58
N PRO A 14 -13.72 -3.23 10.18
CA PRO A 14 -13.32 -3.10 8.78
C PRO A 14 -12.61 -4.34 8.24
N ILE A 15 -11.79 -5.00 9.07
CA ILE A 15 -11.07 -6.22 8.69
C ILE A 15 -12.06 -7.39 8.57
N ILE A 16 -12.91 -7.57 9.59
CA ILE A 16 -13.91 -8.65 9.61
C ILE A 16 -14.84 -8.54 8.40
N ALA A 17 -15.25 -7.33 8.04
CA ALA A 17 -16.12 -7.11 6.88
C ALA A 17 -15.51 -7.63 5.57
N GLN A 18 -14.17 -7.63 5.46
CA GLN A 18 -13.48 -8.08 4.25
C GLN A 18 -13.09 -9.58 4.26
N ILE A 19 -13.04 -10.23 5.44
CA ILE A 19 -12.60 -11.62 5.58
C ILE A 19 -13.68 -12.53 6.16
N ARG A 20 -14.93 -12.07 6.25
CA ARG A 20 -16.04 -12.84 6.80
C ARG A 20 -16.29 -14.11 5.98
N PRO A 21 -16.79 -15.19 6.60
CA PRO A 21 -17.15 -16.41 5.90
C PRO A 21 -18.09 -16.13 4.70
N MET A 22 -17.93 -16.90 3.64
CA MET A 22 -18.68 -16.80 2.37
C MET A 22 -18.37 -15.54 1.53
N ARG A 23 -17.47 -14.67 1.96
CA ARG A 23 -16.95 -13.60 1.12
C ARG A 23 -15.76 -14.11 0.30
N VAL A 24 -16.04 -14.63 -0.87
CA VAL A 24 -15.02 -15.15 -1.80
C VAL A 24 -14.57 -14.01 -2.72
N ASP A 25 -13.72 -13.13 -2.21
CA ASP A 25 -13.12 -12.05 -3.00
C ASP A 25 -11.64 -11.80 -2.62
N HIS A 26 -11.00 -10.88 -3.32
CA HIS A 26 -9.57 -10.57 -3.18
C HIS A 26 -9.23 -9.61 -2.02
N HIS A 27 -10.21 -9.03 -1.33
CA HIS A 27 -9.98 -7.95 -0.36
C HIS A 27 -9.21 -8.44 0.88
N GLY A 28 -9.42 -9.67 1.32
CA GLY A 28 -8.63 -10.28 2.39
C GLY A 28 -7.14 -10.34 2.07
N TRP A 29 -6.81 -10.68 0.81
CA TRP A 29 -5.43 -10.71 0.34
C TRP A 29 -4.81 -9.31 0.29
N GLN A 30 -5.56 -8.28 0.02
CA GLN A 30 -5.09 -6.89 0.09
C GLN A 30 -4.57 -6.54 1.49
N ILE A 31 -5.27 -6.96 2.54
CA ILE A 31 -4.85 -6.75 3.95
C ILE A 31 -3.56 -7.53 4.25
N VAL A 32 -3.51 -8.81 3.86
CA VAL A 32 -2.34 -9.67 4.09
C VAL A 32 -1.11 -9.11 3.39
N LEU A 33 -1.23 -8.69 2.12
CA LEU A 33 -0.11 -8.17 1.34
C LEU A 33 0.32 -6.77 1.80
N ALA A 34 -0.61 -5.94 2.28
CA ALA A 34 -0.31 -4.67 2.91
C ALA A 34 0.55 -4.86 4.19
N LEU A 35 0.17 -5.81 5.06
CA LEU A 35 0.93 -6.15 6.25
C LEU A 35 2.27 -6.81 5.91
N SER A 36 2.32 -7.64 4.87
CA SER A 36 3.55 -8.26 4.38
C SER A 36 4.53 -7.21 3.85
N ALA A 37 4.05 -6.25 3.06
CA ALA A 37 4.85 -5.13 2.57
C ALA A 37 5.41 -4.29 3.72
N LEU A 38 4.57 -3.97 4.73
CA LEU A 38 5.02 -3.27 5.92
C LEU A 38 6.08 -4.05 6.69
N TRP A 39 5.90 -5.36 6.87
CA TRP A 39 6.83 -6.22 7.59
C TRP A 39 8.21 -6.26 6.92
N THR A 40 8.26 -6.36 5.58
CA THR A 40 9.53 -6.36 4.83
C THR A 40 10.31 -5.05 4.97
N MET A 41 9.62 -3.92 5.23
CA MET A 41 10.27 -2.64 5.51
C MET A 41 11.08 -2.64 6.81
N TYR A 42 10.77 -3.53 7.75
CA TYR A 42 11.48 -3.67 9.03
C TYR A 42 12.68 -4.61 8.99
N TRP A 43 12.92 -5.30 7.88
CA TRP A 43 14.06 -6.19 7.76
C TRP A 43 15.36 -5.38 7.78
N PRO A 44 16.35 -5.76 8.62
CA PRO A 44 17.59 -5.00 8.75
C PRO A 44 18.43 -5.09 7.47
N GLU A 45 18.41 -6.23 6.78
CA GLU A 45 19.13 -6.43 5.53
C GLU A 45 18.36 -5.79 4.36
N LYS A 46 18.87 -4.64 3.88
CA LYS A 46 18.21 -3.83 2.85
C LYS A 46 17.95 -4.59 1.55
N ARG A 47 18.89 -5.48 1.16
CA ARG A 47 18.75 -6.30 -0.04
C ARG A 47 17.57 -7.27 0.08
N LYS A 48 17.58 -8.12 1.11
CA LYS A 48 16.50 -9.10 1.33
C LYS A 48 15.15 -8.44 1.53
N GLY A 49 15.11 -7.37 2.35
CA GLY A 49 13.91 -6.59 2.56
C GLY A 49 13.38 -5.96 1.26
N GLY A 50 14.28 -5.47 0.39
CA GLY A 50 13.91 -4.95 -0.92
C GLY A 50 13.34 -6.02 -1.85
N ILE A 51 14.01 -7.19 -1.94
CA ILE A 51 13.52 -8.32 -2.76
C ILE A 51 12.12 -8.77 -2.28
N ALA A 52 11.96 -8.97 -0.98
CA ALA A 52 10.68 -9.41 -0.41
C ALA A 52 9.57 -8.36 -0.59
N LEU A 53 9.90 -7.07 -0.44
CA LEU A 53 8.94 -5.99 -0.69
C LEU A 53 8.50 -5.97 -2.15
N GLY A 54 9.46 -5.99 -3.10
CA GLY A 54 9.13 -6.00 -4.54
C GLY A 54 8.24 -7.16 -4.94
N ALA A 55 8.54 -8.37 -4.44
CA ALA A 55 7.71 -9.55 -4.67
C ALA A 55 6.30 -9.40 -4.05
N ALA A 56 6.19 -8.87 -2.82
CA ALA A 56 4.90 -8.62 -2.17
C ALA A 56 4.04 -7.61 -2.94
N LEU A 57 4.65 -6.51 -3.42
CA LEU A 57 3.95 -5.51 -4.23
C LEU A 57 3.50 -6.08 -5.58
N ALA A 58 4.33 -6.89 -6.23
CA ALA A 58 3.98 -7.56 -7.49
C ALA A 58 2.81 -8.52 -7.32
N LEU A 59 2.82 -9.36 -6.29
CA LEU A 59 1.71 -10.23 -5.92
C LEU A 59 0.44 -9.42 -5.64
N TRP A 60 0.57 -8.33 -4.89
CA TRP A 60 -0.56 -7.47 -4.57
C TRP A 60 -1.26 -6.94 -5.83
N LEU A 61 -0.49 -6.34 -6.74
CA LEU A 61 -1.05 -5.79 -7.98
C LEU A 61 -1.54 -6.86 -8.95
N SER A 62 -0.95 -8.05 -8.94
CA SER A 62 -1.43 -9.17 -9.76
C SER A 62 -2.77 -9.73 -9.28
N ILE A 63 -3.06 -9.63 -7.97
CA ILE A 63 -4.36 -10.02 -7.41
C ILE A 63 -5.40 -8.93 -7.69
N SER A 64 -5.03 -7.65 -7.49
CA SER A 64 -5.93 -6.53 -7.75
C SER A 64 -5.16 -5.22 -7.93
N LEU A 65 -5.37 -4.55 -9.04
CA LEU A 65 -4.78 -3.24 -9.32
C LEU A 65 -5.34 -2.13 -8.41
N GLU A 66 -6.43 -2.37 -7.72
CA GLU A 66 -6.96 -1.48 -6.67
C GLU A 66 -5.96 -1.26 -5.53
N GLY A 67 -5.01 -2.19 -5.31
CA GLY A 67 -3.89 -2.04 -4.39
C GLY A 67 -2.84 -1.03 -4.83
N LEU A 68 -2.90 -0.50 -6.06
CA LEU A 68 -1.87 0.38 -6.61
C LEU A 68 -1.60 1.62 -5.75
N PRO A 69 -2.61 2.39 -5.27
CA PRO A 69 -2.34 3.56 -4.44
C PRO A 69 -1.65 3.22 -3.11
N LEU A 70 -2.01 2.08 -2.49
CA LEU A 70 -1.38 1.61 -1.25
C LEU A 70 0.03 1.07 -1.52
N SER A 71 0.22 0.33 -2.61
CA SER A 71 1.54 -0.16 -3.03
C SER A 71 2.48 0.98 -3.39
N ALA A 72 1.98 2.00 -4.08
CA ALA A 72 2.75 3.20 -4.42
C ALA A 72 3.27 3.93 -3.17
N ALA A 73 2.54 3.91 -2.05
CA ALA A 73 2.99 4.51 -0.80
C ALA A 73 4.35 3.97 -0.33
N PHE A 74 4.57 2.66 -0.45
CA PHE A 74 5.87 2.05 -0.09
C PHE A 74 6.98 2.49 -1.04
N VAL A 75 6.70 2.58 -2.33
CA VAL A 75 7.68 3.06 -3.32
C VAL A 75 8.00 4.52 -3.08
N VAL A 76 6.99 5.37 -2.84
CA VAL A 76 7.18 6.80 -2.49
C VAL A 76 8.03 6.95 -1.24
N LEU A 77 7.79 6.15 -0.19
CA LEU A 77 8.60 6.16 1.01
C LEU A 77 10.06 5.78 0.75
N LEU A 78 10.31 4.74 -0.08
CA LEU A 78 11.65 4.33 -0.44
C LEU A 78 12.37 5.37 -1.29
N VAL A 79 11.68 5.96 -2.26
CA VAL A 79 12.18 7.05 -3.09
C VAL A 79 12.55 8.26 -2.22
N TRP A 80 11.64 8.67 -1.33
CA TRP A 80 11.90 9.76 -0.39
C TRP A 80 13.13 9.46 0.47
N ARG A 81 13.24 8.25 1.03
CA ARG A 81 14.43 7.84 1.78
C ARG A 81 15.70 7.87 0.94
N TRP A 82 15.67 7.35 -0.29
CA TRP A 82 16.82 7.37 -1.18
C TRP A 82 17.26 8.79 -1.53
N VAL A 83 16.33 9.71 -1.73
CA VAL A 83 16.66 11.12 -2.02
C VAL A 83 17.50 11.73 -0.89
N PHE A 84 17.18 11.43 0.36
CA PHE A 84 17.87 12.00 1.53
C PHE A 84 18.96 11.08 2.13
N GLN A 85 18.86 9.78 1.92
CA GLN A 85 19.74 8.76 2.50
C GLN A 85 20.20 7.79 1.40
N VAL A 86 21.43 7.98 0.90
CA VAL A 86 21.97 7.21 -0.24
C VAL A 86 21.90 5.70 -0.02
N GLU A 87 22.13 5.26 1.21
CA GLU A 87 22.17 3.85 1.59
C GLU A 87 20.81 3.14 1.41
N GLU A 88 19.71 3.87 1.39
CA GLU A 88 18.37 3.32 1.11
C GLU A 88 18.18 3.01 -0.39
N GLY A 89 19.05 3.52 -1.24
CA GLY A 89 19.11 3.14 -2.66
C GLY A 89 19.25 1.62 -2.87
N VAL A 90 19.96 0.92 -1.99
CA VAL A 90 20.09 -0.55 -2.06
C VAL A 90 18.71 -1.21 -1.93
N ARG A 91 17.89 -0.78 -0.96
CA ARG A 91 16.54 -1.32 -0.77
C ARG A 91 15.66 -0.98 -1.96
N LEU A 92 15.66 0.28 -2.41
CA LEU A 92 14.89 0.74 -3.57
C LEU A 92 15.27 -0.04 -4.84
N PHE A 93 16.56 -0.22 -5.12
CA PHE A 93 17.06 -0.98 -6.26
C PHE A 93 16.47 -2.40 -6.30
N TRP A 94 16.62 -3.14 -5.21
CA TRP A 94 16.14 -4.51 -5.14
C TRP A 94 14.61 -4.61 -5.11
N THR A 95 13.92 -3.61 -4.59
CA THR A 95 12.45 -3.53 -4.65
C THR A 95 11.98 -3.39 -6.09
N LEU A 96 12.53 -2.44 -6.85
CA LEU A 96 12.14 -2.22 -8.25
C LEU A 96 12.48 -3.42 -9.13
N LEU A 97 13.70 -3.97 -8.98
CA LEU A 97 14.12 -5.12 -9.76
C LEU A 97 13.26 -6.35 -9.47
N SER A 98 13.04 -6.67 -8.20
CA SER A 98 12.20 -7.80 -7.78
C SER A 98 10.76 -7.60 -8.21
N PHE A 99 10.22 -6.38 -8.08
CA PHE A 99 8.88 -6.04 -8.55
C PHE A 99 8.71 -6.34 -10.03
N LEU A 100 9.62 -5.85 -10.88
CA LEU A 100 9.54 -6.08 -12.33
C LEU A 100 9.64 -7.56 -12.69
N VAL A 101 10.63 -8.27 -12.12
CA VAL A 101 10.82 -9.70 -12.42
C VAL A 101 9.60 -10.50 -11.96
N THR A 102 9.13 -10.28 -10.75
CA THR A 102 7.97 -11.01 -10.21
C THR A 102 6.69 -10.67 -10.96
N SER A 103 6.44 -9.39 -11.27
CA SER A 103 5.26 -8.98 -12.06
C SER A 103 5.27 -9.60 -13.45
N PHE A 104 6.42 -9.64 -14.10
CA PHE A 104 6.55 -10.28 -15.42
C PHE A 104 6.31 -11.78 -15.36
N LEU A 105 6.88 -12.49 -14.37
CA LEU A 105 6.66 -13.91 -14.18
C LEU A 105 5.19 -14.23 -13.87
N LEU A 106 4.56 -13.45 -12.99
CA LEU A 106 3.14 -13.60 -12.66
C LEU A 106 2.26 -13.32 -13.88
N TYR A 107 2.59 -12.31 -14.67
CA TYR A 107 1.90 -12.02 -15.91
C TYR A 107 1.94 -13.19 -16.89
N LEU A 108 3.12 -13.80 -17.08
CA LEU A 108 3.25 -14.99 -17.94
C LEU A 108 2.43 -16.18 -17.45
N VAL A 109 2.39 -16.38 -16.13
CA VAL A 109 1.65 -17.51 -15.52
C VAL A 109 0.14 -17.28 -15.57
N VAL A 110 -0.32 -16.06 -15.31
CA VAL A 110 -1.75 -15.74 -15.19
C VAL A 110 -2.39 -15.41 -16.55
N GLN A 111 -1.66 -14.69 -17.41
CA GLN A 111 -2.19 -14.17 -18.68
C GLN A 111 -1.43 -14.67 -19.92
N GLY A 112 -0.51 -15.62 -19.78
CA GLY A 112 0.37 -16.13 -20.85
C GLY A 112 -0.31 -16.86 -21.99
N GLY A 113 -1.67 -16.77 -22.11
CA GLY A 113 -2.48 -17.36 -23.16
C GLY A 113 -2.86 -16.37 -24.28
N PHE A 114 -4.05 -16.56 -24.84
CA PHE A 114 -4.57 -15.84 -26.01
C PHE A 114 -4.65 -14.32 -25.84
N ASP A 115 -4.81 -13.82 -24.60
CA ASP A 115 -5.00 -12.41 -24.29
C ASP A 115 -3.72 -11.68 -23.88
N ALA A 116 -2.55 -12.33 -24.04
CA ALA A 116 -1.26 -11.78 -23.59
C ALA A 116 -0.86 -10.41 -24.21
N ARG A 117 -1.57 -9.94 -25.22
CA ARG A 117 -1.32 -8.64 -25.88
C ARG A 117 -2.37 -7.58 -25.59
N VAL A 118 -3.44 -7.95 -24.90
CA VAL A 118 -4.55 -7.03 -24.60
C VAL A 118 -4.22 -6.22 -23.35
N ASN A 119 -4.47 -4.91 -23.41
CA ASN A 119 -4.34 -4.03 -22.24
C ASN A 119 -5.69 -3.94 -21.51
N TYR A 120 -5.74 -4.54 -20.33
CA TYR A 120 -6.83 -4.38 -19.37
C TYR A 120 -6.44 -3.29 -18.38
N CYS A 121 -7.35 -2.34 -18.08
CA CYS A 121 -7.03 -1.23 -17.20
C CYS A 121 -7.22 -1.58 -15.71
N ASP A 122 -7.97 -2.61 -15.40
CA ASP A 122 -8.25 -3.14 -14.06
C ASP A 122 -7.33 -4.30 -13.64
N ALA A 123 -6.47 -4.77 -14.55
CA ALA A 123 -5.50 -5.83 -14.30
C ALA A 123 -4.10 -5.44 -14.80
N VAL A 124 -3.06 -6.07 -14.22
CA VAL A 124 -1.67 -5.90 -14.69
C VAL A 124 -1.58 -6.41 -16.13
N SER A 125 -1.25 -5.53 -17.05
CA SER A 125 -1.23 -5.77 -18.49
C SER A 125 0.05 -5.23 -19.12
N PRO A 126 0.34 -5.54 -20.40
CA PRO A 126 1.59 -5.13 -21.06
C PRO A 126 1.90 -3.64 -20.92
N GLY A 127 0.91 -2.76 -21.08
CA GLY A 127 1.09 -1.31 -20.93
C GLY A 127 1.59 -0.92 -19.54
N HIS A 128 1.05 -1.54 -18.50
CA HIS A 128 1.50 -1.30 -17.11
C HIS A 128 2.93 -1.81 -16.89
N LEU A 129 3.25 -3.02 -17.37
CA LEU A 129 4.59 -3.61 -17.23
C LEU A 129 5.64 -2.78 -17.98
N LEU A 130 5.35 -2.36 -19.20
CA LEU A 130 6.23 -1.52 -20.01
C LEU A 130 6.44 -0.14 -19.37
N ALA A 131 5.38 0.48 -18.84
CA ALA A 131 5.49 1.75 -18.13
C ALA A 131 6.38 1.63 -16.87
N CYS A 132 6.17 0.58 -16.06
CA CYS A 132 7.02 0.30 -14.90
C CYS A 132 8.48 0.02 -15.31
N ALA A 133 8.70 -0.74 -16.38
CA ALA A 133 10.03 -1.03 -16.91
C ALA A 133 10.74 0.24 -17.41
N ALA A 134 10.02 1.13 -18.11
CA ALA A 134 10.57 2.41 -18.58
C ALA A 134 11.01 3.31 -17.43
N GLY A 135 10.19 3.43 -16.39
CA GLY A 135 10.55 4.17 -15.18
C GLY A 135 11.77 3.55 -14.46
N ALA A 136 11.76 2.23 -14.30
CA ALA A 136 12.86 1.52 -13.65
C ALA A 136 14.16 1.56 -14.45
N ALA A 137 14.10 1.57 -15.79
CA ALA A 137 15.27 1.70 -16.66
C ALA A 137 16.04 3.02 -16.42
N ILE A 138 15.38 4.06 -15.92
CA ILE A 138 16.01 5.32 -15.52
C ILE A 138 16.48 5.26 -14.07
N ILE A 139 15.63 4.79 -13.14
CA ILE A 139 15.93 4.82 -11.70
C ILE A 139 17.03 3.83 -11.31
N LEU A 140 17.03 2.61 -11.84
CA LEU A 140 18.03 1.59 -11.46
C LEU A 140 19.47 2.02 -11.73
N PRO A 141 19.84 2.56 -12.91
CA PRO A 141 21.17 3.13 -13.11
C PRO A 141 21.40 4.41 -12.27
N SER A 142 20.39 5.27 -12.09
CA SER A 142 20.51 6.48 -11.29
C SER A 142 20.90 6.20 -9.83
N ILE A 143 20.41 5.11 -9.24
CA ILE A 143 20.77 4.70 -7.88
C ILE A 143 22.29 4.42 -7.76
N LYS A 144 22.91 3.90 -8.82
CA LYS A 144 24.34 3.59 -8.84
C LYS A 144 25.21 4.78 -9.25
N LEU A 145 24.73 5.59 -10.18
CA LEU A 145 25.52 6.62 -10.83
C LEU A 145 25.41 8.01 -10.16
N LEU A 146 24.35 8.25 -9.39
CA LEU A 146 24.04 9.57 -8.81
C LEU A 146 24.06 9.59 -7.26
N PRO A 147 25.04 8.96 -6.57
CA PRO A 147 24.99 8.80 -5.13
C PRO A 147 25.08 10.13 -4.36
N ALA A 148 25.80 11.14 -4.90
CA ALA A 148 26.13 12.37 -4.18
C ALA A 148 25.19 13.56 -4.50
N HIS A 149 24.37 13.49 -5.55
CA HIS A 149 23.65 14.65 -6.07
C HIS A 149 22.12 14.55 -5.90
N MET A 150 21.58 15.16 -4.83
CA MET A 150 20.14 15.18 -4.54
C MET A 150 19.31 15.72 -5.73
N VAL A 151 19.73 16.82 -6.34
CA VAL A 151 19.01 17.45 -7.47
C VAL A 151 18.92 16.49 -8.65
N LEU A 152 20.01 15.77 -8.98
CA LEU A 152 20.02 14.80 -10.07
C LEU A 152 19.14 13.58 -9.76
N ARG A 153 19.07 13.16 -8.49
CA ARG A 153 18.14 12.10 -8.07
C ARG A 153 16.68 12.53 -8.27
N VAL A 154 16.33 13.76 -7.88
CA VAL A 154 14.98 14.31 -8.10
C VAL A 154 14.69 14.45 -9.60
N ALA A 155 15.65 14.94 -10.39
CA ALA A 155 15.51 15.02 -11.84
C ALA A 155 15.32 13.64 -12.49
N SER A 156 16.05 12.62 -12.03
CA SER A 156 15.87 11.24 -12.52
C SER A 156 14.50 10.67 -12.19
N LEU A 157 13.91 11.04 -11.05
CA LEU A 157 12.54 10.64 -10.68
C LEU A 157 11.52 11.29 -11.60
N ALA A 158 11.68 12.58 -11.91
CA ALA A 158 10.81 13.29 -12.86
C ALA A 158 10.92 12.68 -14.26
N ALA A 159 12.15 12.38 -14.72
CA ALA A 159 12.39 11.72 -16.01
C ALA A 159 11.77 10.31 -16.04
N ALA A 160 11.90 9.52 -14.96
CA ALA A 160 11.33 8.19 -14.86
C ALA A 160 9.80 8.22 -14.88
N GLY A 161 9.19 9.16 -14.13
CA GLY A 161 7.74 9.37 -14.16
C GLY A 161 7.25 9.79 -15.54
N GLY A 162 7.94 10.74 -16.19
CA GLY A 162 7.63 11.17 -17.56
C GLY A 162 7.74 10.02 -18.57
N ALA A 163 8.80 9.20 -18.49
CA ALA A 163 8.97 8.04 -19.37
C ALA A 163 7.88 6.99 -19.15
N ALA A 164 7.54 6.69 -17.90
CA ALA A 164 6.47 5.75 -17.58
C ALA A 164 5.11 6.23 -18.11
N LEU A 165 4.79 7.50 -17.92
CA LEU A 165 3.55 8.11 -18.45
C LEU A 165 3.52 8.11 -19.97
N ALA A 166 4.64 8.47 -20.64
CA ALA A 166 4.75 8.47 -22.10
C ALA A 166 4.53 7.06 -22.67
N VAL A 167 5.13 6.04 -22.05
CA VAL A 167 4.95 4.65 -22.44
C VAL A 167 3.51 4.19 -22.21
N LEU A 168 2.92 4.52 -21.06
CA LEU A 168 1.52 4.18 -20.79
C LEU A 168 0.58 4.84 -21.79
N HIS A 169 0.83 6.12 -22.11
CA HIS A 169 0.05 6.86 -23.12
C HIS A 169 0.18 6.26 -24.51
N GLY A 170 1.39 5.80 -24.89
CA GLY A 170 1.63 5.20 -26.21
C GLY A 170 1.08 3.80 -26.38
N PHE A 171 1.11 2.97 -25.32
CA PHE A 171 0.75 1.54 -25.39
C PHE A 171 -0.63 1.21 -24.82
N ALA A 172 -1.14 2.02 -23.88
CA ALA A 172 -2.44 1.79 -23.23
C ALA A 172 -3.12 3.14 -22.88
N PRO A 173 -3.39 4.03 -23.88
CA PRO A 173 -3.96 5.34 -23.62
C PRO A 173 -5.30 5.30 -22.91
N GLN A 174 -6.09 4.26 -23.13
CA GLN A 174 -7.37 4.02 -22.48
C GLN A 174 -7.25 3.83 -20.96
N CYS A 175 -6.07 3.40 -20.45
CA CYS A 175 -5.86 3.15 -19.02
C CYS A 175 -5.40 4.39 -18.24
N ILE A 176 -5.17 5.52 -18.90
CA ILE A 176 -4.87 6.80 -18.22
C ILE A 176 -6.03 7.26 -17.34
N GLY A 177 -7.27 6.93 -17.73
CA GLY A 177 -8.47 7.18 -16.93
C GLY A 177 -8.63 6.29 -15.69
N GLY A 178 -7.63 5.45 -15.38
CA GLY A 178 -7.65 4.50 -14.26
C GLY A 178 -8.37 3.19 -14.57
N ALA A 179 -8.49 2.33 -13.56
CA ALA A 179 -9.02 0.97 -13.69
C ALA A 179 -10.43 0.91 -14.29
N PHE A 180 -11.24 1.92 -14.07
CA PHE A 180 -12.62 1.99 -14.55
C PHE A 180 -12.81 2.94 -15.75
N GLY A 181 -11.70 3.40 -16.37
CA GLY A 181 -11.74 4.35 -17.49
C GLY A 181 -12.43 3.82 -18.73
N THR A 182 -12.34 2.51 -18.97
CA THR A 182 -12.95 1.82 -20.10
C THR A 182 -14.28 1.12 -19.78
N MET A 183 -14.82 1.33 -18.57
CA MET A 183 -16.07 0.69 -18.16
C MET A 183 -17.24 1.21 -19.00
N ASP A 184 -18.07 0.27 -19.47
CA ASP A 184 -19.30 0.58 -20.18
C ASP A 184 -20.20 1.53 -19.34
N PRO A 185 -20.79 2.58 -19.95
CA PRO A 185 -21.67 3.50 -19.25
C PRO A 185 -22.83 2.83 -18.49
N LEU A 186 -23.44 1.77 -19.06
CA LEU A 186 -24.50 1.02 -18.39
C LEU A 186 -23.99 0.30 -17.15
N VAL A 187 -22.80 -0.34 -17.24
CA VAL A 187 -22.18 -1.00 -16.08
C VAL A 187 -21.84 0.03 -14.99
N ARG A 188 -21.38 1.20 -15.39
CA ARG A 188 -21.12 2.30 -14.43
C ARG A 188 -22.41 2.76 -13.75
N GLU A 189 -23.49 2.97 -14.48
CA GLU A 189 -24.76 3.47 -13.98
C GLU A 189 -25.48 2.44 -13.09
N TYR A 190 -25.52 1.17 -13.51
CA TYR A 190 -26.34 0.15 -12.85
C TYR A 190 -25.58 -0.72 -11.86
N TRP A 191 -24.26 -0.74 -11.89
CA TRP A 191 -23.45 -1.55 -11.00
C TRP A 191 -22.48 -0.73 -10.16
N LEU A 192 -21.56 0.06 -10.75
CA LEU A 192 -20.46 0.70 -10.02
C LEU A 192 -20.97 1.65 -8.94
N VAL A 193 -22.02 2.45 -9.23
CA VAL A 193 -22.60 3.39 -8.26
C VAL A 193 -23.28 2.71 -7.06
N HIS A 194 -23.57 1.41 -7.17
CA HIS A 194 -24.16 0.60 -6.11
C HIS A 194 -23.12 -0.21 -5.32
N VAL A 195 -21.84 -0.24 -5.77
CA VAL A 195 -20.74 -0.87 -5.03
C VAL A 195 -20.24 0.11 -3.95
N LEU A 196 -21.04 0.27 -2.89
CA LEU A 196 -20.82 1.27 -1.84
C LEU A 196 -19.41 1.23 -1.25
N GLU A 197 -18.81 0.04 -1.12
CA GLU A 197 -17.44 -0.11 -0.58
C GLU A 197 -16.33 0.43 -1.51
N GLY A 198 -16.63 0.61 -2.80
CA GLY A 198 -15.75 1.27 -3.77
C GLY A 198 -15.90 2.78 -3.80
N LEU A 199 -16.92 3.32 -3.14
CA LEU A 199 -17.22 4.76 -3.12
C LEU A 199 -16.50 5.46 -1.96
N PRO A 200 -16.33 6.79 -2.05
CA PRO A 200 -15.87 7.61 -0.96
C PRO A 200 -16.69 7.45 0.31
N ILE A 201 -16.05 7.67 1.45
CA ILE A 201 -16.67 7.45 2.77
C ILE A 201 -17.87 8.34 3.03
N TRP A 202 -17.92 9.51 2.42
CA TRP A 202 -19.05 10.45 2.57
C TRP A 202 -20.34 10.03 1.84
N TYR A 203 -20.27 8.98 1.01
CA TYR A 203 -21.47 8.32 0.46
C TYR A 203 -22.06 7.27 1.41
N GLN A 204 -21.36 6.96 2.51
CA GLN A 204 -21.83 6.00 3.51
C GLN A 204 -22.78 6.69 4.51
N ASN A 205 -23.68 5.90 5.11
CA ASN A 205 -24.47 6.40 6.23
C ASN A 205 -23.60 6.61 7.49
N GLY A 206 -24.06 7.49 8.40
CA GLY A 206 -23.30 7.86 9.61
C GLY A 206 -22.94 6.66 10.49
N THR A 207 -23.81 5.67 10.64
CA THR A 207 -23.54 4.46 11.42
C THR A 207 -22.39 3.67 10.81
N THR A 208 -22.40 3.47 9.50
CA THR A 208 -21.33 2.79 8.78
C THR A 208 -20.01 3.55 8.94
N MET A 209 -20.01 4.88 8.80
CA MET A 209 -18.81 5.70 9.00
C MET A 209 -18.22 5.51 10.39
N VAL A 210 -19.03 5.62 11.44
CA VAL A 210 -18.58 5.44 12.83
C VAL A 210 -18.05 4.02 13.06
N THR A 211 -18.71 3.02 12.51
CA THR A 211 -18.32 1.62 12.65
C THR A 211 -16.98 1.33 11.95
N LEU A 212 -16.77 1.89 10.76
CA LEU A 212 -15.56 1.67 9.98
C LEU A 212 -14.36 2.48 10.47
N LEU A 213 -14.57 3.74 10.86
CA LEU A 213 -13.50 4.64 11.33
C LEU A 213 -13.23 4.52 12.82
N GLY A 214 -14.17 3.98 13.61
CA GLY A 214 -14.08 3.88 15.06
C GLY A 214 -12.87 3.06 15.55
N GLY A 215 -12.95 2.43 16.65
CA GLY A 215 -12.03 1.45 17.21
C GLY A 215 -10.57 1.55 16.74
N SER A 216 -10.18 0.67 15.84
CA SER A 216 -8.77 0.52 15.41
C SER A 216 -8.21 1.75 14.69
N ILE A 217 -9.02 2.53 13.98
CA ILE A 217 -8.53 3.72 13.24
C ILE A 217 -8.46 4.93 14.16
N ILE A 218 -9.55 5.33 14.79
CA ILE A 218 -9.59 6.54 15.65
C ILE A 218 -8.69 6.35 16.87
N VAL A 219 -8.81 5.21 17.56
CA VAL A 219 -7.97 4.90 18.72
C VAL A 219 -6.52 4.70 18.29
N GLY A 220 -6.28 4.06 17.15
CA GLY A 220 -4.95 3.88 16.57
C GLY A 220 -4.29 5.23 16.25
N LEU A 221 -4.99 6.13 15.58
CA LEU A 221 -4.49 7.47 15.26
C LEU A 221 -4.25 8.32 16.53
N GLY A 222 -5.17 8.31 17.47
CA GLY A 222 -5.00 8.98 18.76
C GLY A 222 -3.78 8.47 19.53
N SER A 223 -3.57 7.14 19.51
CA SER A 223 -2.40 6.52 20.11
C SER A 223 -1.11 6.89 19.40
N LEU A 224 -1.10 6.94 18.07
CA LEU A 224 0.06 7.40 17.28
C LEU A 224 0.44 8.83 17.68
N ILE A 225 -0.54 9.75 17.72
CA ILE A 225 -0.33 11.15 18.10
C ILE A 225 0.24 11.24 19.53
N TYR A 226 -0.32 10.46 20.47
CA TYR A 226 0.15 10.43 21.84
C TYR A 226 1.59 9.90 21.94
N ILE A 227 1.91 8.77 21.31
CA ILE A 227 3.25 8.18 21.27
C ILE A 227 4.27 9.18 20.69
N TRP A 228 3.88 9.89 19.61
CA TRP A 228 4.74 10.86 18.97
C TRP A 228 5.06 12.05 19.88
N ARG A 229 4.10 12.48 20.71
CA ARG A 229 4.28 13.56 21.70
C ARG A 229 5.09 13.12 22.91
N VAL A 230 4.73 11.99 23.51
CA VAL A 230 5.32 11.52 24.78
C VAL A 230 6.68 10.86 24.57
N ARG A 231 6.92 10.29 23.41
CA ARG A 231 8.19 9.63 23.03
C ARG A 231 8.64 8.58 24.06
N PRO A 232 7.84 7.53 24.34
CA PRO A 232 8.19 6.52 25.31
C PRO A 232 9.57 5.90 25.01
N ALA A 233 10.34 5.62 26.07
CA ALA A 233 11.62 4.95 25.93
C ALA A 233 11.46 3.53 25.34
N GLY A 234 12.46 3.08 24.58
CA GLY A 234 12.49 1.73 24.00
C GLY A 234 11.69 1.53 22.70
N LEU A 235 11.01 2.56 22.18
CA LEU A 235 10.37 2.48 20.87
C LEU A 235 11.35 2.88 19.76
N ASP A 236 11.45 2.00 18.75
CA ASP A 236 12.19 2.28 17.52
C ASP A 236 11.45 3.34 16.69
N ARG A 237 12.03 4.53 16.62
CA ARG A 237 11.46 5.69 15.92
C ARG A 237 11.27 5.44 14.42
N ASN A 238 12.20 4.70 13.81
CA ASN A 238 12.11 4.42 12.39
C ASN A 238 10.92 3.47 12.09
N ARG A 239 10.73 2.45 12.92
CA ARG A 239 9.59 1.54 12.80
C ARG A 239 8.28 2.27 13.07
N LEU A 240 8.25 3.13 14.09
CA LEU A 240 7.10 3.97 14.41
C LEU A 240 6.74 4.90 13.24
N PHE A 241 7.74 5.52 12.62
CA PHE A 241 7.55 6.40 11.46
C PHE A 241 6.97 5.63 10.26
N VAL A 242 7.52 4.46 9.93
CA VAL A 242 7.03 3.64 8.79
C VAL A 242 5.58 3.20 9.01
N LEU A 243 5.26 2.70 10.22
CA LEU A 243 3.89 2.29 10.54
C LEU A 243 2.92 3.48 10.54
N GLY A 244 3.35 4.62 11.14
CA GLY A 244 2.54 5.84 11.15
C GLY A 244 2.29 6.40 9.75
N TYR A 245 3.31 6.41 8.89
CA TYR A 245 3.20 6.78 7.49
C TYR A 245 2.20 5.86 6.74
N ALA A 246 2.33 4.55 6.91
CA ALA A 246 1.44 3.58 6.27
C ALA A 246 -0.02 3.75 6.74
N LEU A 247 -0.23 3.97 8.05
CA LEU A 247 -1.55 4.27 8.61
C LEU A 247 -2.14 5.54 8.02
N LEU A 248 -1.39 6.65 8.01
CA LEU A 248 -1.87 7.94 7.50
C LEU A 248 -2.20 7.88 6.01
N TRP A 249 -1.37 7.18 5.22
CA TRP A 249 -1.63 6.99 3.80
C TRP A 249 -2.87 6.13 3.55
N ALA A 250 -3.01 5.01 4.26
CA ALA A 250 -4.19 4.16 4.16
C ALA A 250 -5.46 4.88 4.62
N LEU A 251 -5.36 5.72 5.66
CA LEU A 251 -6.46 6.56 6.13
C LEU A 251 -6.87 7.60 5.09
N LEU A 252 -5.90 8.27 4.46
CA LEU A 252 -6.18 9.21 3.37
C LEU A 252 -6.93 8.52 2.22
N LEU A 253 -6.48 7.33 1.81
CA LEU A 253 -7.16 6.57 0.78
C LEU A 253 -8.54 6.09 1.18
N SER A 254 -8.75 5.78 2.47
CA SER A 254 -10.06 5.39 3.01
C SER A 254 -11.12 6.47 2.85
N LEU A 255 -10.72 7.73 2.71
CA LEU A 255 -11.67 8.82 2.44
C LEU A 255 -12.26 8.70 1.03
N PHE A 256 -11.48 8.21 0.06
CA PHE A 256 -11.89 8.11 -1.34
C PHE A 256 -12.41 6.73 -1.73
N VAL A 257 -11.95 5.68 -1.04
CA VAL A 257 -12.33 4.29 -1.29
C VAL A 257 -12.57 3.60 0.05
N GLN A 258 -13.82 3.42 0.41
CA GLN A 258 -14.23 2.95 1.74
C GLN A 258 -13.57 1.61 2.12
N ARG A 259 -13.39 0.67 1.19
CA ARG A 259 -12.75 -0.63 1.48
C ARG A 259 -11.29 -0.51 1.95
N ALA A 260 -10.58 0.59 1.67
CA ALA A 260 -9.24 0.85 2.18
C ALA A 260 -9.22 1.02 3.72
N THR A 261 -10.37 1.25 4.37
CA THR A 261 -10.49 1.28 5.83
C THR A 261 -10.01 -0.02 6.48
N ALA A 262 -10.12 -1.16 5.80
CA ALA A 262 -9.63 -2.44 6.32
C ALA A 262 -8.11 -2.46 6.48
N VAL A 263 -7.37 -1.92 5.50
CA VAL A 263 -5.91 -1.78 5.58
C VAL A 263 -5.52 -0.72 6.61
N ALA A 264 -6.24 0.41 6.65
CA ALA A 264 -6.03 1.44 7.67
C ALA A 264 -6.25 0.88 9.09
N ALA A 265 -7.30 0.06 9.28
CA ALA A 265 -7.55 -0.61 10.54
C ALA A 265 -6.42 -1.58 10.91
N ALA A 266 -5.93 -2.37 9.95
CA ALA A 266 -4.82 -3.29 10.19
C ALA A 266 -3.54 -2.56 10.63
N TYR A 267 -3.24 -1.40 10.06
CA TYR A 267 -2.12 -0.55 10.49
C TYR A 267 -2.40 0.18 11.81
N GLY A 268 -3.67 0.45 12.14
CA GLY A 268 -4.07 1.09 13.40
C GLY A 268 -4.05 0.16 14.61
N VAL A 269 -4.30 -1.14 14.41
CA VAL A 269 -4.36 -2.15 15.49
C VAL A 269 -3.11 -2.16 16.40
N PRO A 270 -1.86 -2.11 15.91
CA PRO A 270 -0.70 -2.08 16.79
C PRO A 270 -0.68 -0.88 17.75
N PHE A 271 -1.13 0.29 17.30
CA PHE A 271 -1.26 1.49 18.13
C PHE A 271 -2.39 1.35 19.16
N MET A 272 -3.53 0.80 18.73
CA MET A 272 -4.64 0.50 19.64
C MET A 272 -4.22 -0.50 20.72
N ALA A 273 -3.50 -1.58 20.36
CA ALA A 273 -2.96 -2.55 21.29
C ALA A 273 -2.00 -1.92 22.30
N TRP A 274 -1.17 -0.99 21.86
CA TRP A 274 -0.30 -0.24 22.76
C TRP A 274 -1.12 0.61 23.74
N ALA A 275 -2.15 1.32 23.30
CA ALA A 275 -3.00 2.14 24.17
C ALA A 275 -3.73 1.27 25.23
N VAL A 276 -4.31 0.17 24.81
CA VAL A 276 -4.98 -0.79 25.73
C VAL A 276 -3.98 -1.35 26.73
N HIS A 277 -2.77 -1.73 26.30
CA HIS A 277 -1.72 -2.18 27.20
C HIS A 277 -1.37 -1.11 28.25
N GLN A 278 -1.19 0.16 27.83
CA GLN A 278 -0.92 1.26 28.76
C GLN A 278 -2.06 1.47 29.78
N ALA A 279 -3.31 1.35 29.32
CA ALA A 279 -4.46 1.45 30.22
C ALA A 279 -4.43 0.34 31.28
N PHE A 280 -4.11 -0.91 30.91
CA PHE A 280 -3.94 -2.00 31.88
C PHE A 280 -2.78 -1.79 32.86
N VAL A 281 -1.63 -1.28 32.39
CA VAL A 281 -0.48 -0.98 33.26
C VAL A 281 -0.87 0.08 34.29
N ARG A 282 -1.52 1.17 33.86
CA ARG A 282 -2.00 2.23 34.75
C ARG A 282 -3.04 1.74 35.77
N ALA A 283 -4.01 0.95 35.33
CA ALA A 283 -5.05 0.40 36.20
C ALA A 283 -4.45 -0.53 37.28
N ARG A 284 -3.37 -1.27 36.97
CA ARG A 284 -2.66 -2.09 37.97
C ARG A 284 -1.87 -1.26 38.97
N ALA A 285 -1.35 -0.10 38.56
CA ALA A 285 -0.59 0.79 39.43
C ALA A 285 -1.49 1.58 40.40
N LEU A 286 -2.81 1.58 40.22
CA LEU A 286 -3.80 2.21 41.09
C LEU A 286 -4.35 1.26 42.16
N LYS A 287 -4.00 -0.02 42.08
CA LYS A 287 -4.32 -1.04 43.10
C LYS A 287 -3.16 -1.24 44.04
#